data_189fcbba6ae9b0e800494fdce2ca8e16
#
_entry.id   189fcbba6ae9b0e800494fdce2ca8e16
#
_cell.length_a   1.000
_cell.length_b   1.000
_cell.length_c   1.000
_cell.angle_alpha   90.00
_cell.angle_beta   90.00
_cell.angle_gamma   90.00
#
_symmetry.space_group_name_H-M   'P 1'
#
loop_
_entity.id
_entity.type
_entity.pdbx_description
1 polymer ?
#
loop_
_entity_poly.entity_id
_entity_poly.type
_entity_poly.pdbx_seq_one_letter_code
_entity_poly.pdbx_strand_id
1 'polypeptide(L)'
;GLRWAQMGLFETYRIAGGEAGMRHFLAQFGPCLSWPWTKLMDVPEFNDELVDLIAGQSDAQSGHRSIRELERLRDENLVAMMRALKRTGSGAGGVIRAHEERLPQGGTGPDGLPVTLEIQVPTSFVDYNGHMNEARYMEVASRASDRFMAMIGADDAYIAGGFSYFTAENHIRYFAEIDIGDRVTVTTQALGGDGRKLHLLNRFWTGGDTPAATVETLLLHVDLSTRRVVAPEGPVAERTAAFVAEHAAHPRPDRLVLNQPRG
;
A
#
# COMPACT_ATOMS: atom_id res chain seq x y z
N GLY A 1 12.60 -18.35 5.20
CA GLY A 1 12.96 -17.37 6.19
C GLY A 1 11.78 -16.82 6.99
N LEU A 2 11.30 -15.61 6.70
CA LEU A 2 10.25 -14.94 7.50
C LEU A 2 8.95 -15.76 7.64
N ARG A 3 8.53 -16.47 6.61
CA ARG A 3 7.32 -17.29 6.65
C ARG A 3 7.40 -18.39 7.72
N TRP A 4 8.54 -19.07 7.79
CA TRP A 4 8.75 -20.13 8.78
C TRP A 4 8.93 -19.59 10.20
N ALA A 5 9.45 -18.39 10.35
CA ALA A 5 9.59 -17.75 11.65
C ALA A 5 8.23 -17.43 12.31
N GLN A 6 7.22 -17.15 11.50
CA GLN A 6 5.91 -16.73 12.01
C GLN A 6 4.87 -17.85 12.11
N MET A 7 4.93 -18.91 11.30
CA MET A 7 3.92 -19.98 11.30
C MET A 7 4.50 -21.41 11.35
N GLY A 8 5.83 -21.54 11.31
CA GLY A 8 6.47 -22.85 11.30
C GLY A 8 6.37 -23.58 9.97
N LEU A 9 7.01 -24.76 9.93
CA LEU A 9 7.15 -25.55 8.70
C LEU A 9 5.84 -26.26 8.33
N PHE A 10 5.22 -26.91 9.28
CA PHE A 10 4.02 -27.72 9.03
C PHE A 10 2.80 -26.89 8.65
N GLU A 11 2.60 -25.72 9.25
CA GLU A 11 1.53 -24.81 8.82
C GLU A 11 1.78 -24.28 7.39
N THR A 12 3.05 -24.01 7.03
CA THR A 12 3.41 -23.61 5.67
C THR A 12 3.07 -24.72 4.67
N TYR A 13 3.37 -25.97 4.98
CA TYR A 13 3.06 -27.12 4.13
C TYR A 13 1.54 -27.39 4.07
N ARG A 14 0.82 -27.18 5.17
CA ARG A 14 -0.62 -27.29 5.22
C ARG A 14 -1.30 -26.31 4.25
N ILE A 15 -0.88 -25.05 4.22
CA ILE A 15 -1.37 -24.04 3.25
C ILE A 15 -1.04 -24.46 1.81
N ALA A 16 0.16 -24.98 1.58
CA ALA A 16 0.59 -25.44 0.25
C ALA A 16 -0.25 -26.63 -0.26
N GLY A 17 -0.85 -27.42 0.63
CA GLY A 17 -1.78 -28.48 0.29
C GLY A 17 -3.19 -28.01 -0.06
N GLY A 18 -3.50 -26.69 0.07
CA GLY A 18 -4.81 -26.13 -0.18
C GLY A 18 -5.89 -26.63 0.79
N GLU A 19 -7.15 -26.65 0.37
CA GLU A 19 -8.28 -27.04 1.22
C GLU A 19 -8.17 -28.48 1.78
N ALA A 20 -7.49 -29.38 1.06
CA ALA A 20 -7.22 -30.75 1.52
C ALA A 20 -6.01 -30.85 2.48
N GLY A 21 -5.35 -29.75 2.78
CA GLY A 21 -4.35 -29.61 3.84
C GLY A 21 -3.10 -30.46 3.66
N MET A 22 -2.52 -30.91 4.79
CA MET A 22 -1.27 -31.68 4.81
C MET A 22 -1.36 -32.99 4.04
N ARG A 23 -2.49 -33.67 4.05
CA ARG A 23 -2.67 -34.94 3.32
C ARG A 23 -2.46 -34.75 1.81
N HIS A 24 -2.98 -33.67 1.24
CA HIS A 24 -2.80 -33.35 -0.18
C HIS A 24 -1.35 -32.98 -0.49
N PHE A 25 -0.73 -32.19 0.38
CA PHE A 25 0.69 -31.87 0.26
C PHE A 25 1.57 -33.13 0.25
N LEU A 26 1.32 -34.06 1.15
CA LEU A 26 2.04 -35.35 1.22
C LEU A 26 1.77 -36.23 -0.01
N ALA A 27 0.54 -36.24 -0.53
CA ALA A 27 0.23 -37.01 -1.75
C ALA A 27 1.00 -36.44 -2.97
N GLN A 28 1.19 -35.13 -3.06
CA GLN A 28 1.94 -34.50 -4.15
C GLN A 28 3.45 -34.64 -4.01
N PHE A 29 3.98 -34.42 -2.82
CA PHE A 29 5.42 -34.26 -2.60
C PHE A 29 6.05 -35.44 -1.83
N GLY A 30 5.25 -36.28 -1.19
CA GLY A 30 5.73 -37.44 -0.45
C GLY A 30 6.61 -38.38 -1.27
N PRO A 31 6.28 -38.68 -2.53
CA PRO A 31 7.14 -39.52 -3.38
C PRO A 31 8.57 -38.97 -3.53
N CYS A 32 8.80 -37.65 -3.34
CA CYS A 32 10.12 -37.07 -3.37
C CYS A 32 11.02 -37.54 -2.22
N LEU A 33 10.47 -38.10 -1.15
CA LEU A 33 11.26 -38.67 -0.03
C LEU A 33 12.11 -39.88 -0.46
N SER A 34 11.70 -40.56 -1.55
CA SER A 34 12.49 -41.68 -2.11
C SER A 34 13.65 -41.21 -2.99
N TRP A 35 13.79 -39.89 -3.26
CA TRP A 35 14.84 -39.38 -4.07
C TRP A 35 16.16 -39.28 -3.30
N PRO A 36 17.33 -39.44 -3.93
CA PRO A 36 18.61 -39.46 -3.25
C PRO A 36 19.10 -38.07 -2.86
N TRP A 37 18.32 -37.34 -2.05
CA TRP A 37 18.63 -36.00 -1.58
C TRP A 37 19.84 -35.95 -0.62
N THR A 38 20.06 -37.05 0.12
CA THR A 38 21.13 -37.14 1.09
C THR A 38 21.64 -38.58 1.15
N LYS A 39 22.79 -38.77 1.83
CA LYS A 39 23.32 -40.11 2.17
C LYS A 39 22.67 -40.69 3.46
N LEU A 40 21.63 -40.07 3.97
CA LEU A 40 20.87 -40.62 5.12
C LEU A 40 20.19 -41.91 4.70
N MET A 41 20.52 -42.98 5.40
CA MET A 41 20.05 -44.34 5.08
C MET A 41 18.77 -44.70 5.83
N ASP A 42 18.35 -43.88 6.80
CA ASP A 42 17.18 -44.12 7.65
C ASP A 42 16.05 -43.18 7.23
N VAL A 43 15.46 -43.46 6.08
CA VAL A 43 14.30 -42.76 5.57
C VAL A 43 13.06 -43.60 5.84
N PRO A 44 12.04 -43.07 6.54
CA PRO A 44 10.79 -43.83 6.76
C PRO A 44 10.12 -44.19 5.44
N GLU A 45 9.52 -45.36 5.38
CA GLU A 45 8.73 -45.78 4.23
C GLU A 45 7.51 -44.86 4.08
N PHE A 46 7.34 -44.30 2.88
CA PHE A 46 6.21 -43.44 2.57
C PHE A 46 4.97 -44.32 2.28
N ASN A 47 4.18 -44.55 3.30
CA ASN A 47 2.96 -45.36 3.28
C ASN A 47 1.78 -44.62 3.92
N ASP A 48 0.59 -45.20 3.88
CA ASP A 48 -0.62 -44.56 4.41
C ASP A 48 -0.54 -44.33 5.93
N GLU A 49 0.13 -45.21 6.69
CA GLU A 49 0.32 -45.03 8.12
C GLU A 49 1.12 -43.79 8.45
N LEU A 50 2.22 -43.54 7.72
CA LEU A 50 3.01 -42.30 7.86
C LEU A 50 2.22 -41.05 7.46
N VAL A 51 1.42 -41.16 6.39
CA VAL A 51 0.55 -40.03 5.93
C VAL A 51 -0.48 -39.70 7.00
N ASP A 52 -1.14 -40.73 7.58
CA ASP A 52 -2.16 -40.53 8.61
C ASP A 52 -1.57 -39.96 9.89
N LEU A 53 -0.38 -40.43 10.29
CA LEU A 53 0.34 -39.91 11.45
C LEU A 53 0.65 -38.41 11.29
N ILE A 54 1.28 -38.02 10.19
CA ILE A 54 1.70 -36.63 9.95
C ILE A 54 0.49 -35.72 9.74
N ALA A 55 -0.49 -36.16 8.95
CA ALA A 55 -1.70 -35.39 8.70
C ALA A 55 -2.51 -35.17 9.98
N GLY A 56 -2.67 -36.24 10.80
CA GLY A 56 -3.36 -36.18 12.08
C GLY A 56 -2.68 -35.23 13.08
N GLN A 57 -1.35 -35.23 13.16
CA GLN A 57 -0.61 -34.31 13.99
C GLN A 57 -0.74 -32.86 13.49
N SER A 58 -0.72 -32.64 12.17
CA SER A 58 -0.94 -31.33 11.57
C SER A 58 -2.36 -30.83 11.84
N ASP A 59 -3.36 -31.69 11.78
CA ASP A 59 -4.74 -31.32 12.09
C ASP A 59 -4.94 -31.02 13.58
N ALA A 60 -4.30 -31.76 14.46
CA ALA A 60 -4.32 -31.46 15.90
C ALA A 60 -3.68 -30.12 16.22
N GLN A 61 -2.63 -29.74 15.49
CA GLN A 61 -1.94 -28.46 15.69
C GLN A 61 -2.74 -27.25 15.15
N SER A 62 -3.27 -27.33 13.94
CA SER A 62 -3.85 -26.18 13.24
C SER A 62 -5.14 -26.44 12.45
N GLY A 63 -5.68 -27.68 12.52
CA GLY A 63 -6.90 -28.06 11.81
C GLY A 63 -8.19 -27.36 12.28
N HIS A 64 -8.14 -26.69 13.43
CA HIS A 64 -9.24 -25.85 13.92
C HIS A 64 -9.40 -24.54 13.12
N ARG A 65 -8.43 -24.20 12.25
CA ARG A 65 -8.47 -23.04 11.35
C ARG A 65 -8.62 -23.50 9.91
N SER A 66 -9.46 -22.81 9.15
CA SER A 66 -9.52 -23.00 7.71
C SER A 66 -8.23 -22.53 7.03
N ILE A 67 -7.97 -23.01 5.83
CA ILE A 67 -6.80 -22.56 5.03
C ILE A 67 -6.84 -21.05 4.80
N ARG A 68 -8.03 -20.47 4.52
CA ARG A 68 -8.20 -19.04 4.34
C ARG A 68 -7.88 -18.22 5.60
N GLU A 69 -8.20 -18.75 6.78
CA GLU A 69 -7.83 -18.10 8.04
C GLU A 69 -6.31 -18.17 8.28
N LEU A 70 -5.67 -19.29 7.95
CA LEU A 70 -4.21 -19.41 8.02
C LEU A 70 -3.50 -18.49 7.01
N GLU A 71 -4.02 -18.36 5.80
CA GLU A 71 -3.51 -17.44 4.79
C GLU A 71 -3.59 -15.98 5.26
N ARG A 72 -4.74 -15.57 5.77
CA ARG A 72 -4.94 -14.21 6.29
C ARG A 72 -3.99 -13.92 7.46
N LEU A 73 -3.91 -14.84 8.42
CA LEU A 73 -3.00 -14.71 9.56
C LEU A 73 -1.53 -14.57 9.11
N ARG A 74 -1.13 -15.40 8.13
CA ARG A 74 0.21 -15.30 7.51
C ARG A 74 0.45 -13.90 6.93
N ASP A 75 -0.49 -13.40 6.14
CA ASP A 75 -0.33 -12.13 5.42
C ASP A 75 -0.31 -10.95 6.41
N GLU A 76 -1.18 -10.94 7.41
CA GLU A 76 -1.19 -9.94 8.49
C GLU A 76 0.16 -9.91 9.23
N ASN A 77 0.68 -11.09 9.60
CA ASN A 77 1.97 -11.20 10.29
C ASN A 77 3.15 -10.76 9.40
N LEU A 78 3.14 -11.14 8.10
CA LEU A 78 4.20 -10.70 7.18
C LEU A 78 4.21 -9.19 6.98
N VAL A 79 3.03 -8.58 6.85
CA VAL A 79 2.90 -7.10 6.76
C VAL A 79 3.40 -6.44 8.04
N ALA A 80 3.05 -6.97 9.22
CA ALA A 80 3.52 -6.43 10.50
C ALA A 80 5.05 -6.52 10.64
N MET A 81 5.66 -7.65 10.22
CA MET A 81 7.11 -7.82 10.20
C MET A 81 7.78 -6.84 9.24
N MET A 82 7.24 -6.68 8.02
CA MET A 82 7.78 -5.76 7.03
C MET A 82 7.71 -4.30 7.50
N ARG A 83 6.63 -3.90 8.16
CA ARG A 83 6.50 -2.58 8.80
C ARG A 83 7.55 -2.37 9.89
N ALA A 84 7.77 -3.38 10.73
CA ALA A 84 8.81 -3.33 11.77
C ALA A 84 10.21 -3.20 11.17
N LEU A 85 10.53 -4.01 10.14
CA LEU A 85 11.83 -3.96 9.43
C LEU A 85 12.03 -2.62 8.71
N LYS A 86 10.98 -2.05 8.11
CA LYS A 86 11.01 -0.72 7.49
C LYS A 86 11.33 0.35 8.53
N ARG A 87 10.67 0.32 9.70
CA ARG A 87 10.91 1.28 10.79
C ARG A 87 12.35 1.25 11.29
N THR A 88 12.94 0.06 11.41
CA THR A 88 14.34 -0.11 11.86
C THR A 88 15.36 0.06 10.74
N GLY A 89 14.94 0.14 9.48
CA GLY A 89 15.83 0.22 8.32
C GLY A 89 16.61 -1.07 8.06
N SER A 90 16.10 -2.22 8.50
CA SER A 90 16.82 -3.50 8.45
C SER A 90 16.34 -4.40 7.30
N GLY A 91 17.26 -5.15 6.69
CA GLY A 91 16.95 -6.17 5.67
C GLY A 91 16.07 -5.63 4.54
N ALA A 92 15.01 -6.38 4.16
CA ALA A 92 14.07 -5.97 3.13
C ALA A 92 13.32 -4.67 3.46
N GLY A 93 13.08 -4.39 4.74
CA GLY A 93 12.50 -3.13 5.20
C GLY A 93 13.38 -1.93 4.93
N GLY A 94 14.71 -2.08 5.02
CA GLY A 94 15.67 -1.05 4.65
C GLY A 94 15.63 -0.71 3.16
N VAL A 95 15.42 -1.72 2.31
CA VAL A 95 15.25 -1.51 0.85
C VAL A 95 13.99 -0.71 0.56
N ILE A 96 12.86 -1.07 1.20
CA ILE A 96 11.59 -0.36 1.05
C ILE A 96 11.73 1.09 1.52
N ARG A 97 12.34 1.31 2.70
CA ARG A 97 12.59 2.63 3.24
C ARG A 97 13.48 3.47 2.32
N ALA A 98 14.59 2.91 1.84
CA ALA A 98 15.49 3.60 0.91
C ALA A 98 14.81 3.92 -0.44
N HIS A 99 13.86 3.09 -0.88
CA HIS A 99 13.06 3.38 -2.07
C HIS A 99 12.11 4.56 -1.83
N GLU A 100 11.46 4.63 -0.68
CA GLU A 100 10.58 5.74 -0.31
C GLU A 100 11.35 7.04 -0.05
N GLU A 101 12.54 6.96 0.55
CA GLU A 101 13.43 8.11 0.77
C GLU A 101 14.01 8.67 -0.54
N ARG A 102 14.03 7.89 -1.62
CA ARG A 102 14.39 8.35 -2.99
C ARG A 102 13.27 9.12 -3.69
N LEU A 103 12.08 9.21 -3.09
CA LEU A 103 11.05 10.12 -3.58
C LEU A 103 11.58 11.55 -3.51
N PRO A 104 11.34 12.39 -4.52
CA PRO A 104 11.94 13.71 -4.59
C PRO A 104 11.68 14.48 -3.31
N GLN A 105 12.76 14.87 -2.66
CA GLN A 105 12.75 15.71 -1.47
C GLN A 105 12.71 17.17 -1.91
N GLY A 106 11.51 17.66 -2.23
CA GLY A 106 11.32 19.03 -2.68
C GLY A 106 11.60 19.18 -4.18
N GLY A 107 11.05 20.20 -4.73
CA GLY A 107 11.06 20.57 -6.15
C GLY A 107 9.69 21.03 -6.56
N THR A 108 9.65 21.81 -7.62
CA THR A 108 8.41 22.29 -8.23
C THR A 108 8.20 21.60 -9.57
N GLY A 109 6.98 21.22 -9.83
CA GLY A 109 6.59 20.64 -11.10
C GLY A 109 6.35 21.68 -12.19
N PRO A 110 5.86 21.25 -13.36
CA PRO A 110 5.60 22.14 -14.49
C PRO A 110 4.61 23.28 -14.18
N ASP A 111 3.72 23.06 -13.21
CA ASP A 111 2.71 24.03 -12.75
C ASP A 111 3.19 24.91 -11.59
N GLY A 112 4.46 24.82 -11.20
CA GLY A 112 5.03 25.58 -10.09
C GLY A 112 4.63 25.05 -8.70
N LEU A 113 3.90 23.94 -8.63
CA LEU A 113 3.45 23.31 -7.39
C LEU A 113 4.44 22.25 -6.89
N PRO A 114 4.41 21.90 -5.61
CA PRO A 114 5.33 20.90 -5.06
C PRO A 114 5.16 19.54 -5.71
N VAL A 115 6.27 18.93 -6.10
CA VAL A 115 6.33 17.54 -6.52
C VAL A 115 6.21 16.65 -5.28
N THR A 116 5.13 15.87 -5.23
CA THR A 116 4.83 14.98 -4.12
C THR A 116 5.19 13.54 -4.41
N LEU A 117 5.25 13.15 -5.70
CA LEU A 117 5.63 11.80 -6.09
C LEU A 117 6.27 11.79 -7.47
N GLU A 118 7.31 10.97 -7.64
CA GLU A 118 7.81 10.55 -8.95
C GLU A 118 7.85 9.03 -9.00
N ILE A 119 7.39 8.47 -10.11
CA ILE A 119 7.48 7.03 -10.37
C ILE A 119 7.88 6.80 -11.83
N GLN A 120 8.45 5.63 -12.08
CA GLN A 120 8.49 5.03 -13.41
C GLN A 120 7.44 3.91 -13.44
N VAL A 121 6.55 3.94 -14.42
CA VAL A 121 5.42 3.00 -14.53
C VAL A 121 5.94 1.57 -14.73
N PRO A 122 5.77 0.66 -13.75
CA PRO A 122 6.24 -0.70 -13.87
C PRO A 122 5.24 -1.55 -14.67
N THR A 123 5.69 -2.70 -15.18
CA THR A 123 4.84 -3.68 -15.89
C THR A 123 3.60 -4.08 -15.07
N SER A 124 3.70 -4.12 -13.73
CA SER A 124 2.59 -4.47 -12.86
C SER A 124 1.49 -3.40 -12.76
N PHE A 125 1.72 -2.22 -13.34
CA PHE A 125 0.73 -1.14 -13.34
C PHE A 125 -0.11 -1.10 -14.61
N VAL A 126 0.32 -1.77 -15.68
CA VAL A 126 -0.39 -1.76 -16.97
C VAL A 126 -1.39 -2.91 -17.07
N ASP A 127 -2.47 -2.66 -17.81
CA ASP A 127 -3.47 -3.65 -18.14
C ASP A 127 -3.23 -4.30 -19.52
N TYR A 128 -4.22 -5.03 -20.02
CA TYR A 128 -4.17 -5.71 -21.30
C TYR A 128 -4.07 -4.77 -22.52
N ASN A 129 -4.37 -3.47 -22.34
CA ASN A 129 -4.21 -2.46 -23.41
C ASN A 129 -2.78 -1.89 -23.45
N GLY A 130 -1.94 -2.22 -22.47
CA GLY A 130 -0.57 -1.71 -22.38
C GLY A 130 -0.44 -0.37 -21.67
N HIS A 131 -1.55 0.20 -21.20
CA HIS A 131 -1.61 1.48 -20.49
C HIS A 131 -1.84 1.30 -19.00
N MET A 132 -1.46 2.30 -18.21
CA MET A 132 -1.64 2.31 -16.77
C MET A 132 -3.11 2.11 -16.39
N ASN A 133 -3.40 1.04 -15.65
CA ASN A 133 -4.75 0.69 -15.20
C ASN A 133 -5.33 1.77 -14.27
N GLU A 134 -6.64 2.00 -14.36
CA GLU A 134 -7.35 3.05 -13.61
C GLU A 134 -7.14 2.96 -12.09
N ALA A 135 -7.05 1.76 -11.52
CA ALA A 135 -6.81 1.57 -10.09
C ALA A 135 -5.43 2.08 -9.65
N ARG A 136 -4.44 2.10 -10.56
CA ARG A 136 -3.08 2.55 -10.27
C ARG A 136 -2.98 4.07 -10.17
N TYR A 137 -3.83 4.82 -10.87
CA TYR A 137 -3.92 6.27 -10.68
C TYR A 137 -4.34 6.60 -9.24
N MET A 138 -5.29 5.83 -8.68
CA MET A 138 -5.69 6.01 -7.27
C MET A 138 -4.57 5.66 -6.31
N GLU A 139 -3.84 4.57 -6.55
CA GLU A 139 -2.68 4.19 -5.73
C GLU A 139 -1.61 5.30 -5.72
N VAL A 140 -1.28 5.82 -6.91
CA VAL A 140 -0.29 6.89 -7.08
C VAL A 140 -0.76 8.19 -6.42
N ALA A 141 -2.04 8.57 -6.60
CA ALA A 141 -2.62 9.76 -5.98
C ALA A 141 -2.66 9.66 -4.45
N SER A 142 -2.97 8.47 -3.91
CA SER A 142 -2.93 8.25 -2.46
C SER A 142 -1.53 8.46 -1.91
N ARG A 143 -0.49 7.90 -2.54
CA ARG A 143 0.91 8.09 -2.14
C ARG A 143 1.36 9.55 -2.24
N ALA A 144 0.92 10.27 -3.28
CA ALA A 144 1.19 11.71 -3.42
C ALA A 144 0.51 12.51 -2.31
N SER A 145 -0.74 12.17 -1.97
CA SER A 145 -1.48 12.79 -0.87
C SER A 145 -0.84 12.50 0.48
N ASP A 146 -0.37 11.26 0.75
CA ASP A 146 0.37 10.91 1.97
C ASP A 146 1.64 11.73 2.10
N ARG A 147 2.35 11.97 0.99
CA ARG A 147 3.52 12.85 0.99
C ARG A 147 3.14 14.30 1.34
N PHE A 148 2.04 14.81 0.77
CA PHE A 148 1.53 16.13 1.12
C PHE A 148 1.13 16.20 2.60
N MET A 149 0.49 15.14 3.15
CA MET A 149 0.20 15.05 4.59
C MET A 149 1.47 15.19 5.44
N ALA A 150 2.56 14.50 5.07
CA ALA A 150 3.84 14.65 5.77
C ALA A 150 4.40 16.09 5.69
N MET A 151 4.22 16.78 4.57
CA MET A 151 4.65 18.19 4.40
C MET A 151 3.90 19.12 5.35
N ILE A 152 2.62 18.92 5.60
CA ILE A 152 1.86 19.69 6.59
C ILE A 152 2.07 19.23 8.03
N GLY A 153 2.83 18.14 8.26
CA GLY A 153 3.13 17.59 9.58
C GLY A 153 2.12 16.56 10.08
N ALA A 154 1.21 16.10 9.22
CA ALA A 154 0.31 14.98 9.52
C ALA A 154 1.00 13.65 9.19
N ASP A 155 2.14 13.40 9.83
CA ASP A 155 3.04 12.26 9.67
C ASP A 155 2.72 11.12 10.66
N ASP A 156 3.57 10.10 10.69
CA ASP A 156 3.43 8.94 11.59
C ASP A 156 3.35 9.35 13.07
N ALA A 157 4.06 10.41 13.48
CA ALA A 157 4.02 10.90 14.86
C ALA A 157 2.68 11.55 15.18
N TYR A 158 2.13 12.29 14.22
CA TYR A 158 0.79 12.87 14.34
C TYR A 158 -0.29 11.80 14.44
N ILE A 159 -0.18 10.75 13.62
CA ILE A 159 -1.11 9.61 13.65
C ILE A 159 -1.00 8.87 14.99
N ALA A 160 0.21 8.67 15.51
CA ALA A 160 0.43 8.10 16.84
C ALA A 160 -0.13 8.99 17.96
N GLY A 161 -0.23 10.30 17.72
CA GLY A 161 -0.90 11.27 18.61
C GLY A 161 -2.42 11.21 18.61
N GLY A 162 -3.03 10.35 17.77
CA GLY A 162 -4.48 10.09 17.79
C GLY A 162 -5.29 10.86 16.75
N PHE A 163 -4.65 11.49 15.77
CA PHE A 163 -5.32 12.22 14.70
C PHE A 163 -4.86 11.76 13.32
N SER A 164 -5.73 11.86 12.32
CA SER A 164 -5.39 11.50 10.93
C SER A 164 -6.32 12.19 9.94
N TYR A 165 -5.98 12.08 8.66
CA TYR A 165 -6.86 12.45 7.56
C TYR A 165 -7.41 11.20 6.87
N PHE A 166 -8.73 11.13 6.69
CA PHE A 166 -9.41 10.05 5.99
C PHE A 166 -9.94 10.54 4.65
N THR A 167 -9.69 9.79 3.60
CA THR A 167 -10.26 10.06 2.28
C THR A 167 -11.76 9.82 2.34
N ALA A 168 -12.54 10.85 1.99
CA ALA A 168 -13.99 10.79 1.90
C ALA A 168 -14.46 10.57 0.47
N GLU A 169 -13.85 11.27 -0.48
CA GLU A 169 -14.25 11.22 -1.88
C GLU A 169 -13.02 11.41 -2.78
N ASN A 170 -13.05 10.78 -3.96
CA ASN A 170 -12.10 10.99 -5.04
C ASN A 170 -12.84 11.16 -6.36
N HIS A 171 -12.30 12.01 -7.23
CA HIS A 171 -12.75 12.16 -8.60
C HIS A 171 -11.55 12.18 -9.53
N ILE A 172 -11.53 11.26 -10.50
CA ILE A 172 -10.43 11.10 -11.45
C ILE A 172 -10.89 11.60 -12.83
N ARG A 173 -9.97 12.29 -13.52
CA ARG A 173 -10.11 12.64 -14.94
C ARG A 173 -8.86 12.20 -15.68
N TYR A 174 -9.05 11.55 -16.80
CA TYR A 174 -8.01 11.09 -17.71
C TYR A 174 -8.00 11.98 -18.94
N PHE A 175 -6.83 12.45 -19.36
CA PHE A 175 -6.65 13.33 -20.52
C PHE A 175 -5.74 12.72 -21.56
N ALA A 176 -4.80 11.87 -21.13
CA ALA A 176 -3.90 11.10 -21.98
C ALA A 176 -3.59 9.74 -21.33
N GLU A 177 -3.17 8.80 -22.13
CA GLU A 177 -2.69 7.51 -21.69
C GLU A 177 -1.31 7.65 -21.07
N ILE A 178 -1.00 6.77 -20.12
CA ILE A 178 0.31 6.63 -19.49
C ILE A 178 0.79 5.22 -19.75
N ASP A 179 1.94 5.11 -20.42
CA ASP A 179 2.49 3.85 -20.89
C ASP A 179 3.44 3.21 -19.87
N ILE A 180 3.71 1.92 -20.09
CA ILE A 180 4.78 1.22 -19.38
C ILE A 180 6.12 1.93 -19.59
N GLY A 181 6.84 2.14 -18.48
CA GLY A 181 8.16 2.77 -18.51
C GLY A 181 8.12 4.30 -18.47
N ASP A 182 6.96 4.93 -18.63
CA ASP A 182 6.82 6.38 -18.50
C ASP A 182 7.26 6.85 -17.12
N ARG A 183 7.95 8.00 -17.11
CA ARG A 183 8.23 8.74 -15.88
C ARG A 183 7.04 9.65 -15.58
N VAL A 184 6.36 9.37 -14.48
CA VAL A 184 5.23 10.17 -13.99
C VAL A 184 5.69 11.02 -12.81
N THR A 185 5.56 12.32 -12.95
CA THR A 185 5.72 13.30 -11.87
C THR A 185 4.33 13.73 -11.38
N VAL A 186 4.08 13.69 -10.08
CA VAL A 186 2.82 14.15 -9.50
C VAL A 186 3.05 15.41 -8.71
N THR A 187 2.30 16.47 -9.03
CA THR A 187 2.22 17.69 -8.24
C THR A 187 0.92 17.73 -7.46
N THR A 188 0.95 18.30 -6.26
CA THR A 188 -0.23 18.39 -5.40
C THR A 188 -0.55 19.85 -5.07
N GLN A 189 -1.77 20.27 -5.36
CA GLN A 189 -2.34 21.57 -5.00
C GLN A 189 -3.32 21.43 -3.85
N ALA A 190 -3.15 22.20 -2.78
CA ALA A 190 -4.20 22.39 -1.79
C ALA A 190 -5.21 23.42 -2.34
N LEU A 191 -6.39 22.94 -2.71
CA LEU A 191 -7.44 23.78 -3.30
C LEU A 191 -8.22 24.57 -2.26
N GLY A 192 -8.20 24.13 -1.00
CA GLY A 192 -8.90 24.76 0.11
C GLY A 192 -9.29 23.78 1.20
N GLY A 193 -9.98 24.29 2.20
CA GLY A 193 -10.48 23.53 3.33
C GLY A 193 -10.94 24.46 4.45
N ASP A 194 -11.80 23.95 5.33
CA ASP A 194 -12.32 24.67 6.51
C ASP A 194 -11.67 24.19 7.83
N GLY A 195 -10.48 23.60 7.71
CA GLY A 195 -9.76 22.98 8.82
C GLY A 195 -10.25 21.57 9.18
N ARG A 196 -11.51 21.23 8.92
CA ARG A 196 -12.05 19.86 9.09
C ARG A 196 -11.95 19.06 7.79
N LYS A 197 -11.92 19.76 6.69
CA LYS A 197 -11.77 19.23 5.33
C LYS A 197 -10.52 19.78 4.71
N LEU A 198 -9.87 18.97 3.91
CA LEU A 198 -8.77 19.37 3.05
C LEU A 198 -9.05 18.84 1.65
N HIS A 199 -9.08 19.77 0.68
CA HIS A 199 -9.36 19.48 -0.70
C HIS A 199 -8.05 19.56 -1.49
N LEU A 200 -7.60 18.44 -2.04
CA LEU A 200 -6.37 18.31 -2.82
C LEU A 200 -6.67 18.05 -4.29
N LEU A 201 -5.75 18.45 -5.14
CA LEU A 201 -5.69 18.10 -6.54
C LEU A 201 -4.31 17.58 -6.88
N ASN A 202 -4.21 16.32 -7.24
CA ASN A 202 -3.00 15.68 -7.74
C ASN A 202 -3.02 15.72 -9.27
N ARG A 203 -1.98 16.28 -9.91
CA ARG A 203 -1.80 16.32 -11.37
C ARG A 203 -0.67 15.40 -11.78
N PHE A 204 -0.91 14.58 -12.77
CA PHE A 204 0.02 13.56 -13.28
C PHE A 204 0.67 14.07 -14.57
N TRP A 205 1.98 14.23 -14.57
CA TRP A 205 2.76 14.78 -15.69
C TRP A 205 3.65 13.69 -16.28
N THR A 206 3.64 13.58 -17.61
CA THR A 206 4.49 12.66 -18.39
C THR A 206 5.47 13.39 -19.31
N GLY A 207 5.79 14.66 -18.98
CA GLY A 207 6.75 15.49 -19.72
C GLY A 207 6.11 16.50 -20.69
N GLY A 208 4.77 16.52 -20.81
CA GLY A 208 4.05 17.54 -21.60
C GLY A 208 3.67 18.77 -20.79
N ASP A 209 3.10 19.78 -21.48
CA ASP A 209 2.62 21.04 -20.87
C ASP A 209 1.24 20.89 -20.20
N THR A 210 0.56 19.76 -20.39
CA THR A 210 -0.73 19.44 -19.78
C THR A 210 -0.61 18.12 -19.01
N PRO A 211 -1.31 18.00 -17.86
CA PRO A 211 -1.29 16.75 -17.12
C PRO A 211 -2.01 15.65 -17.89
N ALA A 212 -1.47 14.43 -17.84
CA ALA A 212 -2.11 13.23 -18.41
C ALA A 212 -3.37 12.81 -17.62
N ALA A 213 -3.40 13.09 -16.32
CA ALA A 213 -4.56 12.84 -15.47
C ALA A 213 -4.60 13.80 -14.29
N THR A 214 -5.77 13.92 -13.68
CA THR A 214 -5.94 14.61 -12.40
C THR A 214 -6.78 13.76 -11.46
N VAL A 215 -6.40 13.78 -10.17
CA VAL A 215 -7.17 13.18 -9.08
C VAL A 215 -7.49 14.24 -8.05
N GLU A 216 -8.75 14.57 -7.96
CA GLU A 216 -9.33 15.44 -6.94
C GLU A 216 -9.64 14.59 -5.71
N THR A 217 -9.17 14.97 -4.54
CA THR A 217 -9.30 14.21 -3.29
C THR A 217 -9.84 15.10 -2.18
N LEU A 218 -10.92 14.67 -1.56
CA LEU A 218 -11.46 15.29 -0.35
C LEU A 218 -11.07 14.46 0.87
N LEU A 219 -10.35 15.07 1.78
CA LEU A 219 -9.90 14.48 3.03
C LEU A 219 -10.66 15.09 4.21
N LEU A 220 -10.94 14.27 5.22
CA LEU A 220 -11.55 14.70 6.49
C LEU A 220 -10.54 14.47 7.62
N HIS A 221 -10.30 15.51 8.42
CA HIS A 221 -9.50 15.40 9.63
C HIS A 221 -10.30 14.74 10.74
N VAL A 222 -9.77 13.67 11.34
CA VAL A 222 -10.49 12.77 12.24
C VAL A 222 -9.69 12.54 13.52
N ASP A 223 -10.38 12.60 14.64
CA ASP A 223 -9.92 12.04 15.90
C ASP A 223 -10.11 10.52 15.88
N LEU A 224 -9.02 9.77 16.01
CA LEU A 224 -8.99 8.31 15.88
C LEU A 224 -9.66 7.60 17.05
N SER A 225 -9.75 8.24 18.22
CA SER A 225 -10.38 7.67 19.42
C SER A 225 -11.90 7.73 19.34
N THR A 226 -12.43 8.87 18.89
CA THR A 226 -13.88 9.11 18.79
C THR A 226 -14.45 8.81 17.42
N ARG A 227 -13.59 8.66 16.40
CA ARG A 227 -13.95 8.49 14.97
C ARG A 227 -14.79 9.65 14.42
N ARG A 228 -14.63 10.83 15.00
CA ARG A 228 -15.38 12.03 14.60
C ARG A 228 -14.48 13.00 13.84
N VAL A 229 -15.10 13.72 12.91
CA VAL A 229 -14.46 14.81 12.18
C VAL A 229 -14.28 15.99 13.12
N VAL A 230 -13.03 16.41 13.29
CA VAL A 230 -12.63 17.54 14.14
C VAL A 230 -11.71 18.48 13.36
N ALA A 231 -11.57 19.72 13.76
CA ALA A 231 -10.58 20.61 13.18
C ALA A 231 -9.17 20.21 13.68
N PRO A 232 -8.14 20.26 12.82
CA PRO A 232 -6.76 20.15 13.29
C PRO A 232 -6.38 21.38 14.11
N GLU A 233 -5.44 21.20 15.03
CA GLU A 233 -4.90 22.27 15.87
C GLU A 233 -3.37 22.38 15.73
N GLY A 234 -2.79 23.49 16.17
CA GLY A 234 -1.36 23.71 16.21
C GLY A 234 -0.69 23.66 14.83
N PRO A 235 0.54 23.12 14.74
CA PRO A 235 1.36 23.21 13.53
C PRO A 235 0.72 22.62 12.28
N VAL A 236 -0.11 21.58 12.39
CA VAL A 236 -0.81 20.97 11.22
C VAL A 236 -1.85 21.95 10.68
N ALA A 237 -2.63 22.60 11.53
CA ALA A 237 -3.59 23.61 11.11
C ALA A 237 -2.91 24.81 10.43
N GLU A 238 -1.83 25.32 11.04
CA GLU A 238 -1.07 26.46 10.54
C GLU A 238 -0.45 26.18 9.18
N ARG A 239 0.23 25.03 9.02
CA ARG A 239 0.85 24.63 7.75
C ARG A 239 -0.19 24.36 6.66
N THR A 240 -1.31 23.73 7.02
CA THR A 240 -2.42 23.53 6.08
C THR A 240 -2.93 24.86 5.55
N ALA A 241 -3.18 25.84 6.43
CA ALA A 241 -3.64 27.17 6.05
C ALA A 241 -2.60 27.89 5.18
N ALA A 242 -1.31 27.77 5.51
CA ALA A 242 -0.21 28.35 4.73
C ALA A 242 -0.17 27.79 3.30
N PHE A 243 -0.21 26.46 3.13
CA PHE A 243 -0.24 25.82 1.79
C PHE A 243 -1.50 26.20 1.01
N VAL A 244 -2.67 26.26 1.64
CA VAL A 244 -3.89 26.70 0.98
C VAL A 244 -3.77 28.15 0.48
N ALA A 245 -3.19 29.05 1.28
CA ALA A 245 -2.98 30.44 0.90
C ALA A 245 -1.95 30.58 -0.23
N GLU A 246 -0.82 29.87 -0.15
CA GLU A 246 0.22 29.83 -1.18
C GLU A 246 -0.33 29.31 -2.50
N HIS A 247 -1.02 28.18 -2.45
CA HIS A 247 -1.56 27.52 -3.64
C HIS A 247 -2.78 28.22 -4.25
N ALA A 248 -3.37 29.19 -3.56
CA ALA A 248 -4.48 30.00 -4.11
C ALA A 248 -4.05 30.85 -5.32
N ALA A 249 -2.75 31.17 -5.45
CA ALA A 249 -2.19 31.91 -6.59
C ALA A 249 -2.07 31.04 -7.86
N HIS A 250 -2.11 29.71 -7.73
CA HIS A 250 -1.97 28.80 -8.87
C HIS A 250 -3.32 28.56 -9.57
N PRO A 251 -3.30 28.32 -10.90
CA PRO A 251 -4.51 28.06 -11.67
C PRO A 251 -5.31 26.89 -11.12
N ARG A 252 -6.61 27.07 -11.01
CA ARG A 252 -7.55 26.00 -10.70
C ARG A 252 -8.09 25.38 -11.98
N PRO A 253 -8.41 24.08 -12.01
CA PRO A 253 -9.12 23.50 -13.15
C PRO A 253 -10.47 24.18 -13.35
N ASP A 254 -10.89 24.34 -14.60
CA ASP A 254 -12.19 24.90 -14.96
C ASP A 254 -13.37 24.15 -14.34
N ARG A 255 -13.17 22.87 -14.03
CA ARG A 255 -14.19 22.01 -13.44
C ARG A 255 -13.63 21.21 -12.28
N LEU A 256 -14.07 21.56 -11.08
CA LEU A 256 -13.93 20.79 -9.86
C LEU A 256 -15.29 20.16 -9.51
N VAL A 257 -15.27 18.95 -8.96
CA VAL A 257 -16.51 18.18 -8.65
C VAL A 257 -16.74 18.12 -7.15
N LEU A 258 -15.66 17.93 -6.38
CA LEU A 258 -15.73 17.75 -4.94
C LEU A 258 -15.82 19.10 -4.22
N ASN A 259 -16.33 19.05 -3.01
CA ASN A 259 -16.47 20.22 -2.11
C ASN A 259 -17.27 21.40 -2.71
N GLN A 260 -18.13 21.14 -3.71
CA GLN A 260 -19.08 22.12 -4.21
C GLN A 260 -20.23 22.27 -3.21
N PRO A 261 -20.76 23.49 -3.02
CA PRO A 261 -22.00 23.65 -2.27
C PRO A 261 -23.08 22.76 -2.92
N ARG A 262 -23.72 21.90 -2.12
CA ARG A 262 -24.92 21.20 -2.61
C ARG A 262 -26.00 22.25 -2.77
N GLY A 263 -26.39 22.51 -4.02
CA GLY A 263 -27.49 23.42 -4.36
C GLY A 263 -28.83 22.91 -3.84
#